data_6ea428b59dff4a69718ca84294c45a4c
#
_entry.id   6ea428b59dff4a69718ca84294c45a4c
#
_cell.length_a   1.000
_cell.length_b   1.000
_cell.length_c   1.000
_cell.angle_alpha   90.00
_cell.angle_beta   90.00
_cell.angle_gamma   90.00
#
_symmetry.space_group_name_H-M   'P 1'
#
loop_
_entity.id
_entity.type
_entity.pdbx_description
1 polymer ?
#
loop_
_entity_poly.entity_id
_entity_poly.type
_entity_poly.pdbx_seq_one_letter_code
_entity_poly.pdbx_strand_id
1 'polypeptide(L)'
;NGLIVKGIGGFYYVETADGLYECKARGVFRKKRITPLVGDKVSISVNTNAENTIDDIFERKNSLVRPPLANIDTLFIVSSIVDPQINTVVLDRLIAIAEYEPIIVFTKTDLENAYDKYVDIYTKAGFKTIICNNKNGLGADEVKEMLKGKICAFAGNTGVGKSSLLNNIDSSLELATGETSKKLGRGKHTTRHCELFKCNEGYIADTPGFSSLDIERCEKIMKDELPHCFREFSDYIYNCKFLNNCSHINDKGCAVRQAVENGLISESRYNSYVQMYNEVKDIKE
;
A
#
# COMPACT_ATOMS: atom_id res chain seq x y z
N ASN A 1 25.64 7.94 6.63
CA ASN A 1 24.49 7.17 6.14
C ASN A 1 23.22 7.88 6.52
N GLY A 2 22.18 7.81 5.68
CA GLY A 2 20.89 8.43 5.94
C GLY A 2 19.75 7.79 5.17
N LEU A 3 18.54 8.33 5.37
CA LEU A 3 17.31 7.94 4.73
C LEU A 3 16.82 9.08 3.84
N ILE A 4 16.49 8.81 2.58
CA ILE A 4 15.85 9.82 1.73
C ILE A 4 14.42 9.99 2.22
N VAL A 5 14.09 11.14 2.79
CA VAL A 5 12.75 11.45 3.31
C VAL A 5 11.92 12.26 2.32
N LYS A 6 12.55 12.91 1.32
CA LYS A 6 11.85 13.75 0.33
C LYS A 6 12.64 13.86 -0.96
N GLY A 7 11.95 13.96 -2.11
CA GLY A 7 12.55 14.17 -3.43
C GLY A 7 11.79 15.23 -4.22
N ILE A 8 12.45 16.33 -4.60
CA ILE A 8 11.83 17.45 -5.34
C ILE A 8 12.83 18.01 -6.37
N GLY A 9 12.43 18.10 -7.63
CA GLY A 9 13.18 18.84 -8.65
C GLY A 9 14.61 18.33 -8.89
N GLY A 10 14.88 17.05 -8.60
CA GLY A 10 16.20 16.46 -8.72
C GLY A 10 17.07 16.61 -7.47
N PHE A 11 16.55 17.22 -6.42
CA PHE A 11 17.13 17.26 -5.08
C PHE A 11 16.50 16.22 -4.18
N TYR A 12 17.30 15.68 -3.26
CA TYR A 12 16.92 14.67 -2.28
C TYR A 12 17.26 15.18 -0.90
N TYR A 13 16.30 15.11 0.00
CA TYR A 13 16.51 15.47 1.40
C TYR A 13 16.78 14.17 2.17
N VAL A 14 17.97 14.10 2.74
CA VAL A 14 18.47 12.90 3.43
C VAL A 14 18.54 13.19 4.92
N GLU A 15 17.75 12.46 5.71
CA GLU A 15 17.82 12.50 7.16
C GLU A 15 18.95 11.57 7.65
N THR A 16 19.84 12.12 8.48
CA THR A 16 20.96 11.42 9.11
C THR A 16 20.89 11.60 10.64
N ALA A 17 21.80 10.97 11.37
CA ALA A 17 21.93 11.19 12.81
C ALA A 17 22.29 12.67 13.17
N ASP A 18 22.98 13.37 12.26
CA ASP A 18 23.49 14.72 12.46
C ASP A 18 22.52 15.80 11.95
N GLY A 19 21.44 15.42 11.24
CA GLY A 19 20.44 16.35 10.72
C GLY A 19 19.95 16.02 9.31
N LEU A 20 19.23 16.98 8.73
CA LEU A 20 18.66 16.89 7.38
C LEU A 20 19.55 17.61 6.37
N TYR A 21 19.93 16.91 5.30
CA TYR A 21 20.80 17.44 4.25
C TYR A 21 20.11 17.40 2.90
N GLU A 22 20.16 18.54 2.19
CA GLU A 22 19.80 18.59 0.78
C GLU A 22 20.96 18.07 -0.06
N CYS A 23 20.71 17.08 -0.91
CA CYS A 23 21.71 16.36 -1.69
C CYS A 23 21.29 16.26 -3.16
N LYS A 24 22.29 16.16 -4.05
CA LYS A 24 22.09 15.76 -5.45
C LYS A 24 22.59 14.34 -5.68
N ALA A 25 21.91 13.61 -6.57
CA ALA A 25 22.39 12.31 -7.00
C ALA A 25 23.62 12.44 -7.92
N ARG A 26 24.67 11.67 -7.67
CA ARG A 26 25.86 11.66 -8.54
C ARG A 26 25.49 11.16 -9.95
N GLY A 27 26.16 11.71 -10.96
CA GLY A 27 25.92 11.37 -12.36
C GLY A 27 26.07 9.88 -12.71
N VAL A 28 26.78 9.11 -11.87
CA VAL A 28 26.93 7.66 -12.01
C VAL A 28 25.58 6.91 -11.95
N PHE A 29 24.63 7.39 -11.15
CA PHE A 29 23.30 6.76 -11.05
C PHE A 29 22.53 6.87 -12.36
N ARG A 30 22.63 8.03 -13.06
CA ARG A 30 22.03 8.21 -14.39
C ARG A 30 22.64 7.24 -15.41
N LYS A 31 23.97 7.02 -15.36
CA LYS A 31 24.64 6.05 -16.24
C LYS A 31 24.20 4.61 -15.97
N LYS A 32 23.98 4.27 -14.70
CA LYS A 32 23.48 2.94 -14.26
C LYS A 32 21.97 2.79 -14.40
N ARG A 33 21.23 3.82 -14.84
CA ARG A 33 19.76 3.86 -14.91
C ARG A 33 19.09 3.62 -13.55
N ILE A 34 19.75 4.01 -12.47
CA ILE A 34 19.20 3.93 -11.11
C ILE A 34 18.70 5.32 -10.73
N THR A 35 17.46 5.39 -10.26
CA THR A 35 16.89 6.63 -9.72
C THR A 35 16.76 6.47 -8.20
N PRO A 36 17.32 7.41 -7.40
CA PRO A 36 17.06 7.42 -5.97
C PRO A 36 15.58 7.62 -5.70
N LEU A 37 15.05 6.91 -4.72
CA LEU A 37 13.65 6.95 -4.31
C LEU A 37 13.53 7.43 -2.87
N VAL A 38 12.40 8.03 -2.53
CA VAL A 38 12.05 8.29 -1.14
C VAL A 38 11.93 6.94 -0.41
N GLY A 39 12.56 6.83 0.76
CA GLY A 39 12.71 5.57 1.48
C GLY A 39 14.03 4.82 1.21
N ASP A 40 14.85 5.27 0.26
CA ASP A 40 16.19 4.69 0.08
C ASP A 40 17.10 4.99 1.26
N LYS A 41 17.81 3.98 1.70
CA LYS A 41 18.97 4.13 2.58
C LYS A 41 20.19 4.46 1.72
N VAL A 42 20.91 5.52 2.07
CA VAL A 42 21.99 6.05 1.23
C VAL A 42 23.22 6.43 2.05
N SER A 43 24.38 6.46 1.38
CA SER A 43 25.54 7.18 1.85
C SER A 43 25.61 8.55 1.17
N ILE A 44 26.02 9.56 1.93
CA ILE A 44 26.16 10.94 1.42
C ILE A 44 27.52 11.52 1.77
N SER A 45 28.01 12.41 0.90
CA SER A 45 29.12 13.30 1.20
C SER A 45 28.59 14.71 1.51
N VAL A 46 28.91 15.19 2.71
CA VAL A 46 28.56 16.55 3.14
C VAL A 46 29.75 17.46 2.86
N ASN A 47 29.52 18.51 2.08
CA ASN A 47 30.55 19.44 1.64
C ASN A 47 30.28 20.84 2.21
N THR A 48 31.31 21.50 2.73
CA THR A 48 31.21 22.88 3.26
C THR A 48 31.14 23.94 2.18
N ASN A 49 31.76 23.70 1.01
CA ASN A 49 31.89 24.66 -0.08
C ASN A 49 31.32 24.18 -1.42
N ALA A 50 30.55 23.07 -1.42
CA ALA A 50 29.96 22.52 -2.61
C ALA A 50 28.61 21.83 -2.25
N GLU A 51 27.84 21.40 -3.26
CA GLU A 51 26.62 20.66 -3.05
C GLU A 51 26.90 19.30 -2.40
N ASN A 52 26.04 18.88 -1.46
CA ASN A 52 26.11 17.55 -0.90
C ASN A 52 25.67 16.52 -1.95
N THR A 53 26.24 15.34 -1.90
CA THR A 53 25.96 14.29 -2.90
C THR A 53 25.52 13.00 -2.26
N ILE A 54 24.58 12.32 -2.93
CA ILE A 54 24.31 10.90 -2.68
C ILE A 54 25.41 10.13 -3.41
N ASP A 55 26.20 9.36 -2.67
CA ASP A 55 27.34 8.61 -3.20
C ASP A 55 26.96 7.17 -3.52
N ASP A 56 26.11 6.54 -2.69
CA ASP A 56 25.63 5.18 -2.90
C ASP A 56 24.21 4.99 -2.39
N ILE A 57 23.50 4.02 -2.99
CA ILE A 57 22.17 3.59 -2.59
C ILE A 57 22.30 2.14 -2.15
N PHE A 58 21.91 1.85 -0.91
CA PHE A 58 21.96 0.49 -0.38
C PHE A 58 20.86 -0.38 -1.01
N GLU A 59 21.02 -1.70 -0.91
CA GLU A 59 20.07 -2.66 -1.43
C GLU A 59 18.66 -2.41 -0.88
N ARG A 60 17.69 -2.36 -1.79
CA ARG A 60 16.28 -2.18 -1.47
C ARG A 60 15.64 -3.51 -1.10
N LYS A 61 14.80 -3.53 -0.08
CA LYS A 61 13.90 -4.66 0.19
C LYS A 61 12.85 -4.79 -0.91
N ASN A 62 12.30 -3.65 -1.33
CA ASN A 62 11.26 -3.50 -2.32
C ASN A 62 11.25 -2.07 -2.86
N SER A 63 10.55 -1.85 -3.95
CA SER A 63 10.31 -0.51 -4.49
C SER A 63 9.00 -0.45 -5.25
N LEU A 64 8.31 0.67 -5.15
CA LEU A 64 7.13 1.00 -5.95
C LEU A 64 7.53 1.94 -7.09
N VAL A 65 6.92 1.74 -8.24
CA VAL A 65 7.09 2.64 -9.40
C VAL A 65 6.18 3.86 -9.25
N ARG A 66 4.99 3.66 -8.70
CA ARG A 66 4.00 4.74 -8.48
C ARG A 66 3.18 4.47 -7.23
N PRO A 67 3.32 5.30 -6.21
CA PRO A 67 4.30 6.39 -6.10
C PRO A 67 5.74 5.87 -6.00
N PRO A 68 6.77 6.66 -6.41
CA PRO A 68 8.16 6.23 -6.38
C PRO A 68 8.69 6.18 -4.94
N LEU A 69 8.53 5.03 -4.30
CA LEU A 69 8.93 4.74 -2.92
C LEU A 69 9.79 3.48 -2.85
N ALA A 70 10.63 3.39 -1.83
CA ALA A 70 11.45 2.22 -1.55
C ALA A 70 11.37 1.82 -0.07
N ASN A 71 11.69 0.56 0.21
CA ASN A 71 11.86 0.02 1.56
C ASN A 71 10.62 0.15 2.45
N ILE A 72 9.42 -0.02 1.89
CA ILE A 72 8.18 -0.04 2.65
C ILE A 72 8.13 -1.33 3.47
N ASP A 73 7.84 -1.20 4.76
CA ASP A 73 7.71 -2.35 5.68
C ASP A 73 6.26 -2.84 5.79
N THR A 74 5.29 -1.92 5.72
CA THR A 74 3.87 -2.26 5.91
C THR A 74 2.99 -1.37 5.04
N LEU A 75 2.01 -1.97 4.38
CA LEU A 75 0.95 -1.27 3.67
C LEU A 75 -0.36 -1.37 4.45
N PHE A 76 -0.84 -0.25 4.98
CA PHE A 76 -2.19 -0.17 5.54
C PHE A 76 -3.19 0.12 4.43
N ILE A 77 -4.10 -0.82 4.16
CA ILE A 77 -5.18 -0.64 3.20
C ILE A 77 -6.42 -0.21 3.97
N VAL A 78 -6.77 1.06 3.84
CA VAL A 78 -7.90 1.68 4.57
C VAL A 78 -9.15 1.61 3.72
N SER A 79 -10.18 1.00 4.25
CA SER A 79 -11.50 0.90 3.63
C SER A 79 -12.59 1.31 4.61
N SER A 80 -13.55 2.12 4.17
CA SER A 80 -14.74 2.41 4.96
C SER A 80 -15.78 1.30 4.77
N ILE A 81 -16.53 1.01 5.82
CA ILE A 81 -17.66 0.07 5.75
C ILE A 81 -18.81 0.70 4.98
N VAL A 82 -19.07 1.99 5.26
CA VAL A 82 -20.11 2.79 4.59
C VAL A 82 -19.55 4.17 4.25
N ASP A 83 -20.12 4.82 3.24
CA ASP A 83 -19.84 6.19 2.80
C ASP A 83 -18.33 6.51 2.61
N PRO A 84 -17.72 6.00 1.55
CA PRO A 84 -18.29 5.14 0.51
C PRO A 84 -18.50 3.70 0.99
N GLN A 85 -19.50 3.05 0.41
CA GLN A 85 -19.74 1.62 0.66
C GLN A 85 -18.50 0.81 0.29
N ILE A 86 -18.17 -0.19 1.09
CA ILE A 86 -17.04 -1.06 0.83
C ILE A 86 -17.19 -1.77 -0.53
N ASN A 87 -16.11 -1.74 -1.31
CA ASN A 87 -15.98 -2.50 -2.55
C ASN A 87 -14.88 -3.55 -2.36
N THR A 88 -15.28 -4.79 -2.13
CA THR A 88 -14.35 -5.90 -1.87
C THR A 88 -13.45 -6.19 -3.06
N VAL A 89 -13.91 -6.02 -4.30
CA VAL A 89 -13.09 -6.24 -5.49
C VAL A 89 -11.93 -5.25 -5.55
N VAL A 90 -12.20 -3.97 -5.25
CA VAL A 90 -11.16 -2.94 -5.19
C VAL A 90 -10.18 -3.22 -4.07
N LEU A 91 -10.66 -3.62 -2.88
CA LEU A 91 -9.83 -3.98 -1.75
C LEU A 91 -8.95 -5.20 -2.07
N ASP A 92 -9.52 -6.23 -2.68
CA ASP A 92 -8.83 -7.45 -3.05
C ASP A 92 -7.77 -7.20 -4.13
N ARG A 93 -8.03 -6.26 -5.03
CA ARG A 93 -7.05 -5.82 -6.04
C ARG A 93 -5.86 -5.11 -5.41
N LEU A 94 -6.11 -4.22 -4.44
CA LEU A 94 -5.03 -3.58 -3.69
C LEU A 94 -4.16 -4.59 -2.93
N ILE A 95 -4.79 -5.62 -2.36
CA ILE A 95 -4.11 -6.73 -1.69
C ILE A 95 -3.26 -7.53 -2.68
N ALA A 96 -3.81 -7.86 -3.85
CA ALA A 96 -3.13 -8.67 -4.86
C ALA A 96 -1.88 -7.99 -5.45
N ILE A 97 -1.89 -6.66 -5.53
CA ILE A 97 -0.76 -5.87 -6.04
C ILE A 97 0.29 -5.58 -4.94
N ALA A 98 -0.09 -5.75 -3.67
CA ALA A 98 0.82 -5.47 -2.56
C ALA A 98 1.98 -6.48 -2.52
N GLU A 99 3.20 -6.00 -2.76
CA GLU A 99 4.43 -6.79 -2.60
C GLU A 99 4.86 -6.96 -1.13
N TYR A 100 4.10 -6.37 -0.20
CA TYR A 100 4.40 -6.37 1.24
C TYR A 100 3.20 -6.91 2.00
N GLU A 101 3.41 -7.24 3.28
CA GLU A 101 2.32 -7.69 4.15
C GLU A 101 1.28 -6.58 4.34
N PRO A 102 0.09 -6.69 3.72
CA PRO A 102 -0.95 -5.70 3.88
C PRO A 102 -1.68 -5.88 5.22
N ILE A 103 -2.03 -4.77 5.84
CA ILE A 103 -2.92 -4.73 7.00
C ILE A 103 -4.17 -3.99 6.58
N ILE A 104 -5.32 -4.61 6.80
CA ILE A 104 -6.60 -4.05 6.39
C ILE A 104 -7.19 -3.26 7.55
N VAL A 105 -7.49 -1.99 7.30
CA VAL A 105 -8.06 -1.10 8.31
C VAL A 105 -9.48 -0.73 7.90
N PHE A 106 -10.45 -1.19 8.67
CA PHE A 106 -11.86 -0.83 8.50
C PHE A 106 -12.20 0.40 9.32
N THR A 107 -12.73 1.42 8.64
CA THR A 107 -13.12 2.69 9.26
C THR A 107 -14.61 2.91 9.20
N LYS A 108 -15.09 3.98 9.89
CA LYS A 108 -16.51 4.35 9.98
C LYS A 108 -17.40 3.24 10.57
N THR A 109 -16.84 2.46 11.45
CA THR A 109 -17.53 1.34 12.14
C THR A 109 -18.60 1.81 13.11
N ASP A 110 -18.67 3.11 13.39
CA ASP A 110 -19.72 3.76 14.16
C ASP A 110 -21.02 3.96 13.37
N LEU A 111 -20.95 3.88 12.05
CA LEU A 111 -22.11 4.13 11.18
C LEU A 111 -22.88 2.85 10.85
N GLU A 112 -22.26 1.69 10.96
CA GLU A 112 -22.87 0.39 10.71
C GLU A 112 -22.19 -0.70 11.53
N ASN A 113 -23.00 -1.56 12.17
CA ASN A 113 -22.51 -2.68 13.00
C ASN A 113 -22.18 -3.95 12.21
N ALA A 114 -22.45 -3.98 10.89
CA ALA A 114 -22.27 -5.16 10.05
C ALA A 114 -20.85 -5.31 9.49
N TYR A 115 -19.82 -4.81 10.20
CA TYR A 115 -18.43 -4.95 9.76
C TYR A 115 -17.85 -6.35 10.02
N ASP A 116 -18.40 -7.12 10.94
CA ASP A 116 -17.90 -8.44 11.33
C ASP A 116 -17.73 -9.38 10.12
N LYS A 117 -18.68 -9.36 9.19
CA LYS A 117 -18.60 -10.17 7.97
C LYS A 117 -17.37 -9.87 7.12
N TYR A 118 -16.92 -8.61 7.08
CA TYR A 118 -15.72 -8.22 6.33
C TYR A 118 -14.46 -8.60 7.10
N VAL A 119 -14.45 -8.42 8.41
CA VAL A 119 -13.38 -8.91 9.28
C VAL A 119 -13.18 -10.40 9.08
N ASP A 120 -14.25 -11.19 9.11
CA ASP A 120 -14.23 -12.64 8.93
C ASP A 120 -13.66 -13.05 7.56
N ILE A 121 -14.08 -12.37 6.48
CA ILE A 121 -13.57 -12.63 5.12
C ILE A 121 -12.04 -12.53 5.08
N TYR A 122 -11.48 -11.43 5.59
CA TYR A 122 -10.05 -11.16 5.47
C TYR A 122 -9.21 -11.88 6.53
N THR A 123 -9.72 -12.06 7.74
CA THR A 123 -9.06 -12.85 8.78
C THR A 123 -8.97 -14.32 8.36
N LYS A 124 -10.03 -14.87 7.74
CA LYS A 124 -10.03 -16.21 7.18
C LYS A 124 -9.01 -16.38 6.05
N ALA A 125 -8.82 -15.35 5.24
CA ALA A 125 -7.78 -15.32 4.22
C ALA A 125 -6.36 -15.08 4.79
N GLY A 126 -6.20 -15.00 6.13
CA GLY A 126 -4.92 -14.86 6.82
C GLY A 126 -4.38 -13.43 6.89
N PHE A 127 -5.22 -12.41 6.68
CA PHE A 127 -4.80 -11.01 6.81
C PHE A 127 -5.08 -10.47 8.21
N LYS A 128 -4.17 -9.63 8.70
CA LYS A 128 -4.45 -8.82 9.89
C LYS A 128 -5.46 -7.75 9.55
N THR A 129 -6.50 -7.62 10.38
CA THR A 129 -7.54 -6.59 10.28
C THR A 129 -7.53 -5.71 11.53
N ILE A 130 -7.76 -4.42 11.36
CA ILE A 130 -7.91 -3.45 12.46
C ILE A 130 -9.22 -2.70 12.25
N ILE A 131 -10.00 -2.59 13.32
CA ILE A 131 -11.25 -1.84 13.34
C ILE A 131 -10.98 -0.46 13.89
N CYS A 132 -11.34 0.59 13.14
CA CYS A 132 -11.13 1.97 13.52
C CYS A 132 -12.43 2.75 13.54
N ASN A 133 -12.58 3.56 14.59
CA ASN A 133 -13.59 4.61 14.67
C ASN A 133 -12.91 5.95 14.87
N ASN A 134 -12.89 6.74 13.80
CA ASN A 134 -12.17 8.01 13.81
C ASN A 134 -12.83 9.10 14.68
N LYS A 135 -14.07 8.90 15.17
CA LYS A 135 -14.73 9.87 16.07
C LYS A 135 -14.26 9.75 17.51
N ASN A 136 -13.95 8.54 17.95
CA ASN A 136 -13.52 8.28 19.35
C ASN A 136 -12.08 7.76 19.46
N GLY A 137 -11.34 7.66 18.33
CA GLY A 137 -9.95 7.23 18.31
C GLY A 137 -9.74 5.72 18.41
N LEU A 138 -10.79 4.90 18.40
CA LEU A 138 -10.67 3.44 18.46
C LEU A 138 -9.76 2.94 17.31
N GLY A 139 -8.81 2.07 17.63
CA GLY A 139 -7.90 1.44 16.68
C GLY A 139 -6.70 2.32 16.27
N ALA A 140 -6.72 3.64 16.55
CA ALA A 140 -5.61 4.52 16.18
C ALA A 140 -4.31 4.17 16.91
N ASP A 141 -4.39 3.84 18.21
CA ASP A 141 -3.20 3.46 19.01
C ASP A 141 -2.59 2.15 18.50
N GLU A 142 -3.40 1.17 18.07
CA GLU A 142 -2.89 -0.08 17.50
C GLU A 142 -2.11 0.19 16.20
N VAL A 143 -2.67 1.02 15.31
CA VAL A 143 -1.97 1.43 14.08
C VAL A 143 -0.70 2.18 14.42
N LYS A 144 -0.75 3.11 15.40
CA LYS A 144 0.39 3.91 15.86
C LYS A 144 1.56 3.04 16.32
N GLU A 145 1.30 2.04 17.16
CA GLU A 145 2.34 1.13 17.64
C GLU A 145 3.00 0.32 16.51
N MET A 146 2.26 0.03 15.45
CA MET A 146 2.78 -0.70 14.30
C MET A 146 3.68 0.14 13.39
N LEU A 147 3.69 1.48 13.55
CA LEU A 147 4.60 2.38 12.81
C LEU A 147 6.03 2.33 13.33
N LYS A 148 6.25 1.90 14.58
CA LYS A 148 7.52 1.98 15.28
C LYS A 148 8.67 1.31 14.51
N GLY A 149 9.71 2.09 14.19
CA GLY A 149 10.88 1.63 13.44
C GLY A 149 10.62 1.20 12.00
N LYS A 150 9.47 1.54 11.42
CA LYS A 150 9.04 1.12 10.09
C LYS A 150 8.75 2.28 9.16
N ILE A 151 8.86 2.02 7.87
CA ILE A 151 8.30 2.89 6.81
C ILE A 151 6.96 2.29 6.41
N CYS A 152 5.88 3.02 6.67
CA CYS A 152 4.52 2.56 6.41
C CYS A 152 3.85 3.43 5.34
N ALA A 153 3.11 2.79 4.45
CA ALA A 153 2.27 3.47 3.46
C ALA A 153 0.78 3.23 3.76
N PHE A 154 -0.08 4.17 3.36
CA PHE A 154 -1.53 4.08 3.54
C PHE A 154 -2.24 4.18 2.20
N ALA A 155 -2.86 3.10 1.76
CA ALA A 155 -3.66 3.02 0.55
C ALA A 155 -5.16 3.05 0.85
N GLY A 156 -5.97 3.40 -0.12
CA GLY A 156 -7.44 3.36 -0.02
C GLY A 156 -8.10 4.51 -0.75
N ASN A 157 -9.38 4.39 -1.05
CA ASN A 157 -10.14 5.37 -1.81
C ASN A 157 -10.29 6.73 -1.11
N THR A 158 -10.67 7.74 -1.89
CA THR A 158 -11.02 9.05 -1.32
C THR A 158 -12.26 8.90 -0.43
N GLY A 159 -12.25 9.58 0.72
CA GLY A 159 -13.38 9.59 1.64
C GLY A 159 -13.45 8.40 2.61
N VAL A 160 -12.57 7.40 2.53
CA VAL A 160 -12.55 6.26 3.47
C VAL A 160 -12.04 6.60 4.87
N GLY A 161 -11.59 7.83 5.12
CA GLY A 161 -11.17 8.27 6.46
C GLY A 161 -9.67 8.15 6.75
N LYS A 162 -8.80 8.02 5.73
CA LYS A 162 -7.33 7.97 5.91
C LYS A 162 -6.78 9.18 6.67
N SER A 163 -7.08 10.40 6.19
CA SER A 163 -6.60 11.63 6.84
C SER A 163 -7.08 11.75 8.29
N SER A 164 -8.32 11.35 8.56
CA SER A 164 -8.87 11.35 9.91
C SER A 164 -8.16 10.34 10.82
N LEU A 165 -7.86 9.15 10.31
CA LEU A 165 -7.08 8.15 11.04
C LEU A 165 -5.68 8.65 11.34
N LEU A 166 -4.99 9.20 10.34
CA LEU A 166 -3.63 9.72 10.51
C LEU A 166 -3.58 10.90 11.50
N ASN A 167 -4.57 11.80 11.47
CA ASN A 167 -4.68 12.88 12.47
C ASN A 167 -4.98 12.35 13.89
N ASN A 168 -5.68 11.21 14.03
CA ASN A 168 -5.86 10.56 15.33
C ASN A 168 -4.56 9.90 15.83
N ILE A 169 -3.74 9.39 14.92
CA ILE A 169 -2.43 8.81 15.26
C ILE A 169 -1.45 9.92 15.70
N ASP A 170 -1.44 11.03 14.96
CA ASP A 170 -0.59 12.18 15.25
C ASP A 170 -1.27 13.47 14.76
N SER A 171 -1.75 14.26 15.72
CA SER A 171 -2.44 15.52 15.44
C SER A 171 -1.54 16.60 14.82
N SER A 172 -0.21 16.44 14.92
CA SER A 172 0.74 17.38 14.30
C SER A 172 0.81 17.28 12.79
N LEU A 173 0.26 16.20 12.19
CA LEU A 173 0.21 16.04 10.74
C LEU A 173 -0.74 17.01 10.06
N GLU A 174 -1.76 17.52 10.77
CA GLU A 174 -2.74 18.53 10.29
C GLU A 174 -3.30 18.25 8.89
N LEU A 175 -3.55 16.98 8.58
CA LEU A 175 -4.04 16.58 7.26
C LEU A 175 -5.47 17.06 7.03
N ALA A 176 -5.73 17.62 5.84
CA ALA A 176 -7.06 18.08 5.48
C ALA A 176 -8.07 16.91 5.40
N THR A 177 -9.16 17.00 6.17
CA THR A 177 -10.19 15.96 6.26
C THR A 177 -11.50 16.39 5.59
N GLY A 178 -12.20 15.47 4.90
CA GLY A 178 -13.56 15.60 4.42
C GLY A 178 -13.86 16.87 3.60
N GLU A 179 -14.82 17.68 4.08
CA GLU A 179 -15.27 18.92 3.39
C GLU A 179 -14.20 20.01 3.29
N THR A 180 -13.22 20.02 4.19
CA THR A 180 -12.11 20.97 4.16
C THR A 180 -11.17 20.74 2.98
N SER A 181 -11.00 19.50 2.55
CA SER A 181 -10.19 19.20 1.35
C SER A 181 -10.83 19.69 0.05
N LYS A 182 -12.17 19.79 0.01
CA LYS A 182 -12.93 20.36 -1.11
C LYS A 182 -12.88 21.89 -1.12
N LYS A 183 -12.81 22.54 0.04
CA LYS A 183 -12.82 24.01 0.19
C LYS A 183 -11.44 24.65 0.05
N LEU A 184 -10.38 23.97 0.45
CA LEU A 184 -9.01 24.45 0.33
C LEU A 184 -8.43 24.18 -1.07
N GLY A 185 -9.19 24.33 -2.14
CA GLY A 185 -8.78 24.33 -3.54
C GLY A 185 -7.29 24.06 -3.77
N ARG A 186 -6.78 22.89 -3.39
CA ARG A 186 -5.45 22.46 -3.78
C ARG A 186 -5.45 22.40 -5.29
N GLY A 187 -4.83 23.44 -5.87
CA GLY A 187 -4.89 23.74 -7.27
C GLY A 187 -4.55 22.55 -8.14
N LYS A 188 -5.09 22.57 -9.35
CA LYS A 188 -5.00 21.57 -10.43
C LYS A 188 -3.58 21.12 -10.82
N HIS A 189 -2.53 21.56 -10.12
CA HIS A 189 -1.11 21.31 -10.41
C HIS A 189 -0.28 21.15 -9.14
N THR A 190 -0.70 20.30 -8.18
CA THR A 190 0.25 19.87 -7.15
C THR A 190 1.12 18.77 -7.74
N THR A 191 2.36 19.13 -8.00
CA THR A 191 3.48 18.23 -8.31
C THR A 191 3.43 17.05 -7.35
N ARG A 192 3.39 15.83 -7.89
CA ARG A 192 3.30 14.57 -7.14
C ARG A 192 4.66 14.31 -6.47
N HIS A 193 4.90 14.91 -5.32
CA HIS A 193 6.10 14.65 -4.53
C HIS A 193 5.77 13.63 -3.46
N CYS A 194 6.57 12.58 -3.36
CA CYS A 194 6.54 11.67 -2.25
C CYS A 194 7.39 12.25 -1.11
N GLU A 195 6.90 12.12 0.11
CA GLU A 195 7.59 12.55 1.32
C GLU A 195 7.32 11.56 2.45
N LEU A 196 8.30 11.33 3.31
CA LEU A 196 8.14 10.57 4.55
C LEU A 196 7.96 11.54 5.71
N PHE A 197 6.89 11.37 6.45
CA PHE A 197 6.65 12.08 7.70
C PHE A 197 7.03 11.22 8.89
N LYS A 198 7.80 11.74 9.79
CA LYS A 198 8.18 11.06 11.02
C LYS A 198 6.99 10.95 11.95
N CYS A 199 6.68 9.76 12.41
CA CYS A 199 5.58 9.48 13.33
C CYS A 199 5.91 8.27 14.20
N ASN A 200 5.78 8.40 15.51
CA ASN A 200 5.99 7.31 16.49
C ASN A 200 7.28 6.49 16.25
N GLU A 201 8.43 7.16 16.14
CA GLU A 201 9.74 6.55 15.87
C GLU A 201 9.84 5.79 14.53
N GLY A 202 8.86 5.97 13.63
CA GLY A 202 8.83 5.45 12.28
C GLY A 202 8.49 6.52 11.27
N TYR A 203 8.08 6.11 10.07
CA TYR A 203 7.74 7.02 8.98
C TYR A 203 6.43 6.64 8.32
N ILE A 204 5.65 7.64 7.97
CA ILE A 204 4.46 7.53 7.13
C ILE A 204 4.80 8.12 5.77
N ALA A 205 4.61 7.34 4.72
CA ALA A 205 4.73 7.83 3.36
C ALA A 205 3.47 8.62 2.99
N ASP A 206 3.60 9.95 2.79
CA ASP A 206 2.54 10.73 2.14
C ASP A 206 2.61 10.48 0.63
N THR A 207 1.62 9.81 0.19
CA THR A 207 1.45 9.46 -1.22
C THR A 207 0.18 10.09 -1.73
N PRO A 208 0.22 11.35 -2.19
CA PRO A 208 -0.92 11.96 -2.85
C PRO A 208 -1.33 11.10 -4.04
N GLY A 209 -2.51 10.47 -3.95
CA GLY A 209 -3.02 9.61 -5.01
C GLY A 209 -2.72 8.11 -4.84
N PHE A 210 -2.37 7.61 -3.65
CA PHE A 210 -2.42 6.18 -3.35
C PHE A 210 -3.87 5.71 -3.22
N SER A 211 -4.67 6.13 -4.22
CA SER A 211 -6.03 5.64 -4.41
C SER A 211 -5.98 4.37 -5.27
N SER A 212 -7.00 3.56 -5.18
CA SER A 212 -7.17 2.38 -6.04
C SER A 212 -6.95 2.67 -7.52
N LEU A 213 -7.37 3.86 -8.00
CA LEU A 213 -7.25 4.28 -9.39
C LEU A 213 -5.80 4.44 -9.88
N ASP A 214 -4.86 4.80 -9.00
CA ASP A 214 -3.46 4.97 -9.39
C ASP A 214 -2.74 3.62 -9.41
N ILE A 215 -3.13 2.69 -8.54
CA ILE A 215 -2.57 1.33 -8.48
C ILE A 215 -3.09 0.50 -9.65
N GLU A 216 -4.36 0.58 -10.01
CA GLU A 216 -4.95 -0.10 -11.18
C GLU A 216 -4.23 0.22 -12.50
N ARG A 217 -3.55 1.36 -12.57
CA ARG A 217 -2.81 1.80 -13.76
C ARG A 217 -1.35 1.34 -13.77
N CYS A 218 -0.84 0.80 -12.67
CA CYS A 218 0.59 0.66 -12.50
C CYS A 218 1.10 -0.76 -12.71
N GLU A 219 0.34 -1.78 -12.36
CA GLU A 219 0.81 -3.18 -12.45
C GLU A 219 -0.29 -4.08 -13.00
N LYS A 220 0.02 -4.74 -14.10
CA LYS A 220 -0.81 -5.80 -14.66
C LYS A 220 -0.31 -7.12 -14.09
N ILE A 221 -1.04 -7.67 -13.14
CA ILE A 221 -0.83 -9.06 -12.71
C ILE A 221 -1.22 -9.96 -13.89
N MET A 222 -0.32 -10.80 -14.32
CA MET A 222 -0.61 -11.75 -15.40
C MET A 222 -1.51 -12.88 -14.89
N LYS A 223 -2.27 -13.49 -15.80
CA LYS A 223 -3.25 -14.54 -15.46
C LYS A 223 -2.63 -15.70 -14.67
N ASP A 224 -1.38 -16.04 -14.97
CA ASP A 224 -0.68 -17.17 -14.34
C ASP A 224 -0.13 -16.82 -12.94
N GLU A 225 0.06 -15.54 -12.67
CA GLU A 225 0.51 -15.00 -11.36
C GLU A 225 -0.67 -14.76 -10.42
N LEU A 226 -1.85 -14.44 -10.98
CA LEU A 226 -3.02 -14.03 -10.21
C LEU A 226 -3.46 -15.02 -9.11
N PRO A 227 -3.48 -16.36 -9.33
CA PRO A 227 -3.81 -17.31 -8.27
C PRO A 227 -2.88 -17.21 -7.06
N HIS A 228 -1.61 -16.89 -7.28
CA HIS A 228 -0.60 -16.75 -6.22
C HIS A 228 -0.75 -15.46 -5.42
N CYS A 229 -1.48 -14.46 -5.94
CA CYS A 229 -1.82 -13.23 -5.23
C CYS A 229 -2.96 -13.43 -4.19
N PHE A 230 -3.65 -14.58 -4.24
CA PHE A 230 -4.67 -14.97 -3.27
C PHE A 230 -4.07 -16.00 -2.32
N ARG A 231 -3.49 -15.54 -1.20
CA ARG A 231 -2.72 -16.40 -0.27
C ARG A 231 -3.51 -17.61 0.23
N GLU A 232 -4.82 -17.46 0.40
CA GLU A 232 -5.71 -18.56 0.80
C GLU A 232 -5.86 -19.65 -0.25
N PHE A 233 -5.39 -19.42 -1.49
CA PHE A 233 -5.37 -20.46 -2.52
C PHE A 233 -4.16 -21.38 -2.39
N SER A 234 -3.10 -20.95 -1.71
CA SER A 234 -1.81 -21.65 -1.63
C SER A 234 -1.93 -23.11 -1.17
N ASP A 235 -2.85 -23.39 -0.25
CA ASP A 235 -3.08 -24.73 0.29
C ASP A 235 -3.79 -25.68 -0.70
N TYR A 236 -4.35 -25.13 -1.78
CA TYR A 236 -5.23 -25.86 -2.69
C TYR A 236 -4.73 -25.92 -4.13
N ILE A 237 -4.01 -24.90 -4.62
CA ILE A 237 -3.64 -24.79 -6.04
C ILE A 237 -2.87 -26.01 -6.57
N TYR A 238 -2.02 -26.62 -5.75
CA TYR A 238 -1.24 -27.79 -6.11
C TYR A 238 -2.02 -29.12 -6.05
N ASN A 239 -3.25 -29.08 -5.56
CA ASN A 239 -4.15 -30.24 -5.47
C ASN A 239 -5.17 -30.30 -6.62
N CYS A 240 -5.13 -29.33 -7.54
CA CYS A 240 -5.99 -29.31 -8.72
C CYS A 240 -5.62 -30.41 -9.72
N LYS A 241 -6.65 -31.01 -10.36
CA LYS A 241 -6.43 -32.06 -11.36
C LYS A 241 -5.50 -31.61 -12.51
N PHE A 242 -5.57 -30.34 -12.90
CA PHE A 242 -4.79 -29.79 -14.02
C PHE A 242 -3.58 -28.94 -13.56
N LEU A 243 -3.24 -29.00 -12.29
CA LEU A 243 -2.09 -28.29 -11.71
C LEU A 243 -1.96 -26.84 -12.24
N ASN A 244 -0.80 -26.51 -12.82
CA ASN A 244 -0.48 -25.15 -13.29
C ASN A 244 -1.37 -24.64 -14.44
N ASN A 245 -2.14 -25.51 -15.09
CA ASN A 245 -3.07 -25.13 -16.17
C ASN A 245 -4.50 -24.93 -15.68
N CYS A 246 -4.74 -25.01 -14.37
CA CYS A 246 -6.05 -24.80 -13.80
C CYS A 246 -6.34 -23.30 -13.67
N SER A 247 -7.41 -22.83 -14.33
CA SER A 247 -7.85 -21.43 -14.19
C SER A 247 -8.58 -21.17 -12.87
N HIS A 248 -8.88 -22.22 -12.12
CA HIS A 248 -9.70 -22.23 -10.90
C HIS A 248 -11.13 -21.69 -11.07
N ILE A 249 -11.63 -21.58 -12.30
CA ILE A 249 -12.97 -21.06 -12.62
C ILE A 249 -13.92 -22.18 -13.05
N ASN A 250 -13.65 -22.84 -14.17
CA ASN A 250 -14.55 -23.86 -14.75
C ASN A 250 -13.92 -25.26 -14.81
N ASP A 251 -12.71 -25.43 -14.31
CA ASP A 251 -11.95 -26.65 -14.45
C ASP A 251 -12.53 -27.77 -13.56
N LYS A 252 -12.72 -28.94 -14.14
CA LYS A 252 -13.19 -30.13 -13.41
C LYS A 252 -12.11 -30.62 -12.44
N GLY A 253 -12.47 -30.87 -11.18
CA GLY A 253 -11.53 -31.31 -10.15
C GLY A 253 -10.61 -30.21 -9.67
N CYS A 254 -11.09 -28.98 -9.65
CA CYS A 254 -10.40 -27.84 -9.09
C CYS A 254 -10.53 -27.82 -7.56
N ALA A 255 -9.41 -27.95 -6.85
CA ALA A 255 -9.39 -27.98 -5.38
C ALA A 255 -9.72 -26.60 -4.76
N VAL A 256 -9.37 -25.50 -5.42
CA VAL A 256 -9.74 -24.16 -4.98
C VAL A 256 -11.26 -23.99 -4.97
N ARG A 257 -11.95 -24.37 -6.05
CA ARG A 257 -13.42 -24.31 -6.10
C ARG A 257 -14.08 -25.19 -5.03
N GLN A 258 -13.55 -26.39 -4.83
CA GLN A 258 -14.04 -27.28 -3.78
C GLN A 258 -13.84 -26.64 -2.39
N ALA A 259 -12.74 -25.94 -2.16
CA ALA A 259 -12.49 -25.20 -0.92
C ALA A 259 -13.50 -24.06 -0.72
N VAL A 260 -13.91 -23.36 -1.80
CA VAL A 260 -14.97 -22.35 -1.75
C VAL A 260 -16.32 -22.99 -1.42
N GLU A 261 -16.70 -24.07 -2.10
CA GLU A 261 -17.95 -24.82 -1.87
C GLU A 261 -18.05 -25.33 -0.43
N ASN A 262 -16.91 -25.74 0.15
CA ASN A 262 -16.82 -26.17 1.55
C ASN A 262 -16.71 -24.99 2.55
N GLY A 263 -16.75 -23.75 2.08
CA GLY A 263 -16.65 -22.57 2.90
C GLY A 263 -15.24 -22.35 3.52
N LEU A 264 -14.20 -23.02 3.05
CA LEU A 264 -12.82 -22.84 3.49
C LEU A 264 -12.17 -21.57 2.90
N ILE A 265 -12.56 -21.20 1.69
CA ILE A 265 -12.25 -19.93 1.05
C ILE A 265 -13.53 -19.10 0.99
N SER A 266 -13.43 -17.81 1.29
CA SER A 266 -14.57 -16.90 1.20
C SER A 266 -15.05 -16.74 -0.25
N GLU A 267 -16.37 -16.90 -0.46
CA GLU A 267 -16.99 -16.69 -1.76
C GLU A 267 -16.74 -15.27 -2.31
N SER A 268 -16.74 -14.26 -1.43
CA SER A 268 -16.44 -12.87 -1.82
C SER A 268 -15.05 -12.73 -2.42
N ARG A 269 -14.03 -13.33 -1.78
CA ARG A 269 -12.65 -13.32 -2.27
C ARG A 269 -12.52 -14.08 -3.58
N TYR A 270 -13.16 -15.24 -3.67
CA TYR A 270 -13.19 -16.02 -4.91
C TYR A 270 -13.85 -15.26 -6.06
N ASN A 271 -14.96 -14.56 -5.81
CA ASN A 271 -15.64 -13.74 -6.81
C ASN A 271 -14.74 -12.59 -7.30
N SER A 272 -13.99 -11.96 -6.41
CA SER A 272 -12.97 -10.96 -6.79
C SER A 272 -11.88 -11.56 -7.68
N TYR A 273 -11.40 -12.76 -7.34
CA TYR A 273 -10.45 -13.49 -8.18
C TYR A 273 -11.01 -13.73 -9.59
N VAL A 274 -12.24 -14.26 -9.70
CA VAL A 274 -12.90 -14.54 -10.99
C VAL A 274 -13.03 -13.27 -11.82
N GLN A 275 -13.43 -12.17 -11.21
CA GLN A 275 -13.51 -10.88 -11.90
C GLN A 275 -12.13 -10.43 -12.42
N MET A 276 -11.12 -10.42 -11.58
CA MET A 276 -9.75 -10.02 -11.94
C MET A 276 -9.18 -10.94 -13.04
N TYR A 277 -9.40 -12.26 -12.94
CA TYR A 277 -8.96 -13.20 -13.97
C TYR A 277 -9.60 -12.91 -15.32
N ASN A 278 -10.91 -12.63 -15.36
CA ASN A 278 -11.61 -12.31 -16.61
C ASN A 278 -11.09 -11.01 -17.27
N GLU A 279 -10.54 -10.08 -16.50
CA GLU A 279 -9.93 -8.85 -17.02
C GLU A 279 -8.56 -9.10 -17.67
N VAL A 280 -7.82 -10.12 -17.20
CA VAL A 280 -6.43 -10.36 -17.63
C VAL A 280 -6.24 -11.59 -18.51
N LYS A 281 -7.22 -12.51 -18.60
CA LYS A 281 -7.08 -13.80 -19.31
C LYS A 281 -6.70 -13.69 -20.78
N ASP A 282 -7.10 -12.60 -21.46
CA ASP A 282 -6.85 -12.34 -22.87
C ASP A 282 -5.64 -11.42 -23.12
N ILE A 283 -4.97 -10.96 -22.05
CA ILE A 283 -3.75 -10.17 -22.18
C ILE A 283 -2.62 -11.12 -22.58
N LYS A 284 -1.97 -10.82 -23.70
CA LYS A 284 -0.76 -11.52 -24.16
C LYS A 284 0.48 -10.84 -23.58
N GLU A 285 1.45 -11.66 -23.23
CA GLU A 285 2.80 -11.22 -22.85
C GLU A 285 3.47 -10.37 -23.93
#